data_929e7f319b6bba55d67b5242d0721c20
#
_entry.id   929e7f319b6bba55d67b5242d0721c20
#
_cell.length_a   1.000
_cell.length_b   1.000
_cell.length_c   1.000
_cell.angle_alpha   90.00
_cell.angle_beta   90.00
_cell.angle_gamma   90.00
#
_symmetry.space_group_name_H-M   'P 1'
#
loop_
_entity.id
_entity.type
_entity.pdbx_description
1 polymer ?
#
loop_
_entity_poly.entity_id
_entity_poly.type
_entity_poly.pdbx_seq_one_letter_code
_entity_poly.pdbx_strand_id
1 'polypeptide(L)'
;MKIEGKFIFKVAGTLTAISLVVALLLGLTNVLTADRIKAINKQKTEEALAKVVSAADCEFPPIEDIPQEVIGAASEQGGKLTEVYEIKSGGENIGYAFKVTASGSQGNIVMIVGVDADLSVTGVSIVSNSETAGIGSKVMNNEATSAGTGALDQFVGKSGAGTLAVKQNIDAVTGATVSTKGVTKGVNAALAAAEAMN
;
A
#
# COMPACT_ATOMS: atom_id res chain seq x y z
N MET A 1 -52.26 -5.11 -4.33
CA MET A 1 -51.71 -5.89 -5.46
C MET A 1 -51.26 -7.23 -4.90
N LYS A 2 -51.95 -8.35 -5.20
CA LYS A 2 -51.50 -9.68 -4.76
C LYS A 2 -50.44 -10.17 -5.73
N ILE A 3 -49.19 -10.26 -5.27
CA ILE A 3 -48.14 -10.84 -6.06
C ILE A 3 -48.28 -12.35 -6.04
N GLU A 4 -48.46 -12.98 -7.21
CA GLU A 4 -48.61 -14.43 -7.31
C GLU A 4 -47.28 -15.11 -6.98
N GLY A 5 -47.29 -16.12 -6.11
CA GLY A 5 -46.13 -16.88 -5.70
C GLY A 5 -45.34 -17.47 -6.91
N LYS A 6 -46.05 -17.88 -7.97
CA LYS A 6 -45.45 -18.37 -9.22
C LYS A 6 -44.56 -17.31 -9.91
N PHE A 7 -44.93 -16.04 -9.85
CA PHE A 7 -44.14 -14.92 -10.39
C PHE A 7 -42.83 -14.73 -9.55
N ILE A 8 -42.94 -14.77 -8.22
CA ILE A 8 -41.80 -14.69 -7.34
C ILE A 8 -40.78 -15.80 -7.60
N PHE A 9 -41.26 -17.05 -7.70
CA PHE A 9 -40.40 -18.21 -8.01
C PHE A 9 -39.71 -18.10 -9.36
N LYS A 10 -40.42 -17.62 -10.39
CA LYS A 10 -39.82 -17.41 -11.72
C LYS A 10 -38.73 -16.35 -11.69
N VAL A 11 -38.98 -15.20 -11.07
CA VAL A 11 -38.00 -14.09 -10.98
C VAL A 11 -36.81 -14.52 -10.13
N ALA A 12 -37.05 -15.09 -8.95
CA ALA A 12 -35.99 -15.58 -8.08
C ALA A 12 -35.11 -16.63 -8.76
N GLY A 13 -35.73 -17.62 -9.43
CA GLY A 13 -35.02 -18.67 -10.16
C GLY A 13 -34.16 -18.10 -11.31
N THR A 14 -34.69 -17.14 -12.06
CA THR A 14 -33.92 -16.48 -13.13
C THR A 14 -32.72 -15.69 -12.57
N LEU A 15 -32.95 -14.90 -11.51
CA LEU A 15 -31.88 -14.14 -10.88
C LEU A 15 -30.81 -15.07 -10.28
N THR A 16 -31.21 -16.14 -9.61
CA THR A 16 -30.28 -17.14 -9.08
C THR A 16 -29.45 -17.80 -10.19
N ALA A 17 -30.08 -18.19 -11.30
CA ALA A 17 -29.35 -18.78 -12.42
C ALA A 17 -28.33 -17.83 -13.02
N ILE A 18 -28.71 -16.56 -13.25
CA ILE A 18 -27.78 -15.53 -13.76
C ILE A 18 -26.62 -15.31 -12.78
N SER A 19 -26.91 -15.15 -11.49
CA SER A 19 -25.89 -14.95 -10.46
C SER A 19 -24.91 -16.12 -10.37
N LEU A 20 -25.41 -17.35 -10.50
CA LEU A 20 -24.58 -18.56 -10.48
C LEU A 20 -23.65 -18.63 -11.69
N VAL A 21 -24.14 -18.32 -12.90
CA VAL A 21 -23.32 -18.28 -14.11
C VAL A 21 -22.24 -17.20 -13.99
N VAL A 22 -22.60 -15.99 -13.54
CA VAL A 22 -21.64 -14.90 -13.35
C VAL A 22 -20.58 -15.26 -12.29
N ALA A 23 -21.01 -15.85 -11.16
CA ALA A 23 -20.08 -16.26 -10.11
C ALA A 23 -19.09 -17.33 -10.59
N LEU A 24 -19.56 -18.32 -11.38
CA LEU A 24 -18.69 -19.32 -11.98
C LEU A 24 -17.68 -18.72 -12.96
N LEU A 25 -18.12 -17.81 -13.82
CA LEU A 25 -17.23 -17.14 -14.77
C LEU A 25 -16.17 -16.29 -14.07
N LEU A 26 -16.56 -15.53 -13.03
CA LEU A 26 -15.64 -14.73 -12.23
C LEU A 26 -14.65 -15.62 -11.46
N GLY A 27 -15.13 -16.72 -10.86
CA GLY A 27 -14.28 -17.69 -10.17
C GLY A 27 -13.26 -18.33 -11.10
N LEU A 28 -13.68 -18.77 -12.29
CA LEU A 28 -12.80 -19.34 -13.30
C LEU A 28 -11.73 -18.32 -13.76
N THR A 29 -12.16 -17.11 -14.07
CA THR A 29 -11.23 -16.03 -14.46
C THR A 29 -10.21 -15.76 -13.37
N ASN A 30 -10.64 -15.70 -12.10
CA ASN A 30 -9.75 -15.48 -10.97
C ASN A 30 -8.69 -16.60 -10.84
N VAL A 31 -9.09 -17.87 -10.98
CA VAL A 31 -8.13 -19.00 -10.94
C VAL A 31 -7.12 -18.91 -12.07
N LEU A 32 -7.57 -18.60 -13.29
CA LEU A 32 -6.69 -18.50 -14.47
C LEU A 32 -5.69 -17.33 -14.39
N THR A 33 -6.06 -16.26 -13.66
CA THR A 33 -5.24 -15.03 -13.57
C THR A 33 -4.42 -14.95 -12.29
N ALA A 34 -4.68 -15.77 -11.27
CA ALA A 34 -4.07 -15.68 -9.95
C ALA A 34 -2.53 -15.73 -9.99
N ASP A 35 -1.96 -16.66 -10.75
CA ASP A 35 -0.50 -16.80 -10.85
C ASP A 35 0.14 -15.63 -11.60
N ARG A 36 -0.55 -15.10 -12.60
CA ARG A 36 -0.09 -13.91 -13.33
C ARG A 36 -0.10 -12.68 -12.44
N ILE A 37 -1.15 -12.51 -11.62
CA ILE A 37 -1.26 -11.42 -10.65
C ILE A 37 -0.15 -11.51 -9.60
N LYS A 38 0.14 -12.71 -9.08
CA LYS A 38 1.25 -12.92 -8.13
C LYS A 38 2.60 -12.55 -8.73
N ALA A 39 2.88 -12.99 -9.98
CA ALA A 39 4.13 -12.67 -10.66
C ALA A 39 4.30 -11.16 -10.87
N ILE A 40 3.24 -10.47 -11.33
CA ILE A 40 3.24 -9.02 -11.51
C ILE A 40 3.43 -8.28 -10.18
N ASN A 41 2.77 -8.73 -9.11
CA ASN A 41 2.92 -8.12 -7.80
C ASN A 41 4.34 -8.30 -7.23
N LYS A 42 4.97 -9.46 -7.46
CA LYS A 42 6.36 -9.70 -7.08
C LYS A 42 7.30 -8.74 -7.83
N GLN A 43 7.17 -8.65 -9.14
CA GLN A 43 7.97 -7.74 -9.95
C GLN A 43 7.80 -6.28 -9.50
N LYS A 44 6.56 -5.83 -9.27
CA LYS A 44 6.30 -4.47 -8.76
C LYS A 44 6.89 -4.23 -7.38
N THR A 45 6.92 -5.24 -6.51
CA THR A 45 7.57 -5.15 -5.20
C THR A 45 9.08 -4.98 -5.35
N GLU A 46 9.72 -5.76 -6.22
CA GLU A 46 11.15 -5.65 -6.52
C GLU A 46 11.49 -4.27 -7.11
N GLU A 47 10.70 -3.79 -8.06
CA GLU A 47 10.85 -2.44 -8.63
C GLU A 47 10.66 -1.34 -7.57
N ALA A 48 9.72 -1.53 -6.63
CA ALA A 48 9.46 -0.57 -5.56
C ALA A 48 10.61 -0.56 -4.54
N LEU A 49 11.17 -1.71 -4.18
CA LEU A 49 12.33 -1.83 -3.30
C LEU A 49 13.55 -1.08 -3.88
N ALA A 50 13.82 -1.25 -5.17
CA ALA A 50 14.92 -0.54 -5.84
C ALA A 50 14.72 0.99 -5.86
N LYS A 51 13.50 1.49 -5.79
CA LYS A 51 13.18 2.93 -5.82
C LYS A 51 13.29 3.61 -4.46
N VAL A 52 13.15 2.89 -3.36
CA VAL A 52 13.15 3.49 -2.01
C VAL A 52 14.55 3.67 -1.43
N VAL A 53 15.57 3.22 -2.15
CA VAL A 53 16.97 3.34 -1.75
C VAL A 53 17.78 4.01 -2.87
N SER A 54 18.57 4.99 -2.52
CA SER A 54 19.43 5.70 -3.48
C SER A 54 20.80 5.03 -3.68
N ALA A 55 21.15 4.03 -2.86
CA ALA A 55 22.43 3.32 -2.95
C ALA A 55 22.40 2.29 -4.10
N ALA A 56 23.52 2.22 -4.85
CA ALA A 56 23.71 1.19 -5.84
C ALA A 56 24.01 -0.18 -5.18
N ASP A 57 23.67 -1.27 -5.87
CA ASP A 57 23.97 -2.65 -5.45
C ASP A 57 23.41 -3.04 -4.07
N CYS A 58 22.14 -2.67 -3.81
CA CYS A 58 21.44 -3.10 -2.61
C CYS A 58 20.77 -4.47 -2.81
N GLU A 59 20.87 -5.31 -1.80
CA GLU A 59 20.13 -6.56 -1.66
C GLU A 59 18.97 -6.36 -0.66
N PHE A 60 17.85 -7.05 -0.90
CA PHE A 60 16.64 -6.93 -0.09
C PHE A 60 16.18 -8.31 0.42
N PRO A 61 16.94 -8.97 1.32
CA PRO A 61 16.50 -10.24 1.89
C PRO A 61 15.25 -10.02 2.75
N PRO A 62 14.18 -10.85 2.55
CA PRO A 62 12.98 -10.77 3.36
C PRO A 62 13.23 -11.29 4.78
N ILE A 63 12.58 -10.68 5.76
CA ILE A 63 12.52 -11.15 7.15
C ILE A 63 11.28 -12.06 7.26
N GLU A 64 11.49 -13.36 7.51
CA GLU A 64 10.41 -14.34 7.56
C GLU A 64 9.58 -14.23 8.85
N ASP A 65 10.24 -14.02 9.99
CA ASP A 65 9.59 -13.94 11.30
C ASP A 65 9.54 -12.48 11.79
N ILE A 66 8.46 -11.80 11.48
CA ILE A 66 8.22 -10.41 11.94
C ILE A 66 7.64 -10.48 13.37
N PRO A 67 8.28 -9.85 14.38
CA PRO A 67 7.75 -9.81 15.74
C PRO A 67 6.34 -9.19 15.80
N GLN A 68 5.48 -9.74 16.68
CA GLN A 68 4.11 -9.22 16.82
C GLN A 68 4.07 -7.77 17.32
N GLU A 69 5.07 -7.34 18.07
CA GLU A 69 5.23 -5.96 18.52
C GLU A 69 5.38 -5.00 17.33
N VAL A 70 6.19 -5.36 16.33
CA VAL A 70 6.41 -4.59 15.09
C VAL A 70 5.11 -4.49 14.29
N ILE A 71 4.37 -5.62 14.15
CA ILE A 71 3.07 -5.63 13.48
C ILE A 71 2.06 -4.78 14.24
N GLY A 72 2.07 -4.85 15.58
CA GLY A 72 1.22 -4.05 16.46
C GLY A 72 1.47 -2.56 16.30
N ALA A 73 2.73 -2.13 16.38
CA ALA A 73 3.14 -0.72 16.24
C ALA A 73 2.68 -0.13 14.89
N ALA A 74 2.86 -0.86 13.79
CA ALA A 74 2.36 -0.44 12.48
C ALA A 74 0.82 -0.30 12.45
N SER A 75 0.11 -1.25 13.07
CA SER A 75 -1.35 -1.27 13.09
C SER A 75 -1.96 -0.10 13.86
N GLU A 76 -1.33 0.34 14.94
CA GLU A 76 -1.73 1.51 15.75
C GLU A 76 -1.71 2.80 14.92
N GLN A 77 -0.82 2.90 13.92
CA GLN A 77 -0.75 4.01 12.98
C GLN A 77 -1.74 3.90 11.81
N GLY A 78 -2.54 2.83 11.77
CA GLY A 78 -3.55 2.59 10.74
C GLY A 78 -2.99 2.01 9.44
N GLY A 79 -1.81 1.40 9.48
CA GLY A 79 -1.21 0.62 8.40
C GLY A 79 -1.11 -0.86 8.75
N LYS A 80 -1.37 -1.74 7.79
CA LYS A 80 -1.15 -3.18 7.92
C LYS A 80 0.21 -3.54 7.34
N LEU A 81 1.15 -3.92 8.20
CA LEU A 81 2.45 -4.45 7.78
C LEU A 81 2.27 -5.86 7.22
N THR A 82 2.85 -6.13 6.05
CA THR A 82 2.73 -7.44 5.37
C THR A 82 4.06 -8.12 5.13
N GLU A 83 5.10 -7.38 4.81
CA GLU A 83 6.44 -7.89 4.55
C GLU A 83 7.47 -6.87 5.05
N VAL A 84 8.62 -7.36 5.51
CA VAL A 84 9.78 -6.54 5.91
C VAL A 84 11.00 -7.09 5.21
N TYR A 85 11.84 -6.20 4.71
CA TYR A 85 13.09 -6.53 4.06
C TYR A 85 14.24 -5.78 4.73
N GLU A 86 15.37 -6.45 4.92
CA GLU A 86 16.61 -5.75 5.24
C GLU A 86 17.12 -5.02 3.99
N ILE A 87 17.73 -3.86 4.15
CA ILE A 87 18.43 -3.17 3.08
C ILE A 87 19.92 -3.36 3.31
N LYS A 88 20.56 -4.16 2.46
CA LYS A 88 22.00 -4.43 2.55
C LYS A 88 22.76 -3.76 1.41
N SER A 89 23.82 -3.05 1.72
CA SER A 89 24.76 -2.51 0.75
C SER A 89 26.17 -2.97 1.12
N GLY A 90 26.84 -3.65 0.16
CA GLY A 90 28.16 -4.20 0.44
C GLY A 90 28.19 -5.26 1.56
N GLY A 91 27.06 -5.90 1.86
CA GLY A 91 26.90 -6.90 2.94
C GLY A 91 26.56 -6.32 4.32
N GLU A 92 26.56 -5.00 4.49
CA GLU A 92 26.15 -4.33 5.72
C GLU A 92 24.67 -3.92 5.66
N ASN A 93 23.95 -4.08 6.79
CA ASN A 93 22.58 -3.59 6.93
C ASN A 93 22.60 -2.08 7.11
N ILE A 94 21.95 -1.36 6.17
CA ILE A 94 21.86 0.11 6.19
C ILE A 94 20.45 0.60 6.51
N GLY A 95 19.49 -0.30 6.75
CA GLY A 95 18.11 0.02 7.06
C GLY A 95 17.13 -1.08 6.72
N TYR A 96 15.86 -0.75 6.70
CA TYR A 96 14.77 -1.68 6.42
C TYR A 96 13.80 -1.11 5.39
N ALA A 97 13.16 -1.98 4.62
CA ALA A 97 12.05 -1.63 3.75
C ALA A 97 10.78 -2.36 4.20
N PHE A 98 9.74 -1.60 4.43
CA PHE A 98 8.46 -2.08 4.97
C PHE A 98 7.40 -2.07 3.89
N LYS A 99 6.78 -3.22 3.62
CA LYS A 99 5.60 -3.30 2.77
C LYS A 99 4.35 -3.12 3.60
N VAL A 100 3.71 -1.97 3.43
CA VAL A 100 2.57 -1.54 4.21
C VAL A 100 1.35 -1.37 3.32
N THR A 101 0.20 -1.79 3.84
CA THR A 101 -1.11 -1.53 3.25
C THR A 101 -1.87 -0.54 4.12
N ALA A 102 -2.28 0.58 3.55
CA ALA A 102 -3.10 1.59 4.21
C ALA A 102 -4.39 1.86 3.43
N SER A 103 -5.43 2.34 4.10
CA SER A 103 -6.68 2.71 3.43
C SER A 103 -6.55 4.05 2.74
N GLY A 104 -6.83 4.08 1.45
CA GLY A 104 -6.95 5.28 0.65
C GLY A 104 -8.38 5.83 0.57
N SER A 105 -8.72 6.48 -0.53
CA SER A 105 -10.05 7.06 -0.78
C SER A 105 -11.03 6.03 -1.37
N GLN A 106 -10.58 5.18 -2.28
CA GLN A 106 -11.42 4.20 -2.99
C GLN A 106 -11.08 2.75 -2.61
N GLY A 107 -9.97 2.55 -1.91
CA GLY A 107 -9.54 1.22 -1.52
C GLY A 107 -8.16 1.23 -0.88
N ASN A 108 -7.52 0.08 -0.89
CA ASN A 108 -6.20 -0.07 -0.29
C ASN A 108 -5.10 0.50 -1.19
N ILE A 109 -4.12 1.12 -0.54
CA ILE A 109 -2.85 1.54 -1.12
C ILE A 109 -1.78 0.62 -0.53
N VAL A 110 -1.09 -0.14 -1.37
CA VAL A 110 0.06 -0.97 -0.99
C VAL A 110 1.33 -0.22 -1.40
N MET A 111 2.22 -0.01 -0.46
CA MET A 111 3.45 0.75 -0.66
C MET A 111 4.64 0.08 0.00
N ILE A 112 5.83 0.36 -0.51
CA ILE A 112 7.11 0.12 0.15
C ILE A 112 7.59 1.45 0.71
N VAL A 113 8.01 1.44 1.96
CA VAL A 113 8.65 2.58 2.62
C VAL A 113 10.03 2.12 3.08
N GLY A 114 11.07 2.76 2.57
CA GLY A 114 12.44 2.56 3.05
C GLY A 114 12.71 3.45 4.27
N VAL A 115 13.38 2.90 5.27
CA VAL A 115 13.80 3.62 6.49
C VAL A 115 15.25 3.24 6.76
N ASP A 116 16.11 4.25 6.98
CA ASP A 116 17.52 4.04 7.30
C ASP A 116 17.75 3.74 8.80
N ALA A 117 19.01 3.54 9.15
CA ALA A 117 19.43 3.28 10.54
C ALA A 117 19.14 4.45 11.51
N ASP A 118 19.01 5.67 10.98
CA ASP A 118 18.67 6.88 11.74
C ASP A 118 17.15 7.08 11.89
N LEU A 119 16.35 6.07 11.51
CA LEU A 119 14.89 6.10 11.52
C LEU A 119 14.29 7.19 10.62
N SER A 120 14.99 7.54 9.54
CA SER A 120 14.53 8.49 8.54
C SER A 120 14.06 7.79 7.28
N VAL A 121 12.97 8.29 6.68
CA VAL A 121 12.42 7.73 5.42
C VAL A 121 13.42 8.00 4.29
N THR A 122 13.88 6.94 3.62
CA THR A 122 14.76 7.02 2.45
C THR A 122 13.97 7.16 1.14
N GLY A 123 12.75 6.64 1.12
CA GLY A 123 11.86 6.72 -0.04
C GLY A 123 10.52 6.06 0.18
N VAL A 124 9.55 6.43 -0.64
CA VAL A 124 8.21 5.81 -0.68
C VAL A 124 7.89 5.42 -2.12
N SER A 125 7.50 4.18 -2.34
CA SER A 125 7.11 3.68 -3.66
C SER A 125 5.81 2.88 -3.61
N ILE A 126 4.92 3.14 -4.56
CA ILE A 126 3.61 2.49 -4.61
C ILE A 126 3.70 1.19 -5.41
N VAL A 127 3.29 0.08 -4.78
CA VAL A 127 3.20 -1.24 -5.42
C VAL A 127 1.87 -1.42 -6.14
N SER A 128 0.77 -1.08 -5.45
CA SER A 128 -0.58 -1.14 -6.03
C SER A 128 -1.55 -0.22 -5.30
N ASN A 129 -2.58 0.19 -5.99
CA ASN A 129 -3.65 1.01 -5.42
C ASN A 129 -4.97 0.81 -6.18
N SER A 130 -6.08 1.25 -5.59
CA SER A 130 -7.42 1.27 -6.19
C SER A 130 -7.96 2.70 -6.32
N GLU A 131 -7.09 3.70 -6.31
CA GLU A 131 -7.47 5.11 -6.34
C GLU A 131 -8.06 5.54 -7.69
N THR A 132 -8.92 6.55 -7.67
CA THR A 132 -9.55 7.10 -8.88
C THR A 132 -8.50 7.73 -9.79
N ALA A 133 -8.51 7.35 -11.06
CA ALA A 133 -7.65 7.93 -12.09
C ALA A 133 -7.86 9.45 -12.20
N GLY A 134 -6.76 10.20 -12.31
CA GLY A 134 -6.79 11.67 -12.41
C GLY A 134 -7.07 12.43 -11.11
N ILE A 135 -7.36 11.72 -10.00
CA ILE A 135 -7.57 12.31 -8.68
C ILE A 135 -6.59 11.68 -7.69
N GLY A 136 -6.92 10.54 -7.09
CA GLY A 136 -6.05 9.86 -6.13
C GLY A 136 -4.76 9.32 -6.77
N SER A 137 -4.81 8.93 -8.04
CA SER A 137 -3.63 8.51 -8.80
C SER A 137 -2.54 9.58 -8.90
N LYS A 138 -2.86 10.87 -8.75
CA LYS A 138 -1.86 11.95 -8.70
C LYS A 138 -0.87 11.76 -7.57
N VAL A 139 -1.35 11.36 -6.38
CA VAL A 139 -0.48 11.03 -5.24
C VAL A 139 0.39 9.82 -5.56
N MET A 140 -0.23 8.78 -6.15
CA MET A 140 0.46 7.53 -6.49
C MET A 140 1.56 7.73 -7.55
N ASN A 141 1.35 8.67 -8.47
CA ASN A 141 2.29 9.03 -9.53
C ASN A 141 3.32 10.09 -9.10
N ASN A 142 3.36 10.43 -7.81
CA ASN A 142 4.26 11.42 -7.26
C ASN A 142 4.14 12.81 -7.92
N GLU A 143 2.91 13.19 -8.32
CA GLU A 143 2.68 14.53 -8.86
C GLU A 143 2.95 15.61 -7.81
N ALA A 144 3.33 16.80 -8.26
CA ALA A 144 3.67 17.90 -7.37
C ALA A 144 2.49 18.32 -6.49
N THR A 145 2.77 18.55 -5.22
CA THR A 145 1.86 19.18 -4.25
C THR A 145 1.75 20.69 -4.50
N SER A 146 0.94 21.37 -3.73
CA SER A 146 0.86 22.84 -3.76
C SER A 146 2.17 23.54 -3.40
N ALA A 147 3.05 22.87 -2.67
CA ALA A 147 4.39 23.37 -2.33
C ALA A 147 5.44 23.12 -3.44
N GLY A 148 5.06 22.42 -4.52
CA GLY A 148 5.95 22.11 -5.65
C GLY A 148 6.82 20.88 -5.47
N THR A 149 6.74 20.19 -4.32
CA THR A 149 7.45 18.93 -4.06
C THR A 149 6.58 17.75 -4.48
N GLY A 150 7.17 16.66 -4.96
CA GLY A 150 6.44 15.43 -5.27
C GLY A 150 5.68 14.88 -4.07
N ALA A 151 4.50 14.34 -4.32
CA ALA A 151 3.60 13.85 -3.28
C ALA A 151 4.21 12.74 -2.41
N LEU A 152 5.12 11.95 -2.97
CA LEU A 152 5.85 10.90 -2.26
C LEU A 152 7.23 11.40 -1.80
N ASP A 153 7.88 12.26 -2.59
CA ASP A 153 9.22 12.77 -2.27
C ASP A 153 9.25 13.63 -1.00
N GLN A 154 8.13 14.27 -0.65
CA GLN A 154 8.02 15.06 0.57
C GLN A 154 8.22 14.26 1.87
N PHE A 155 8.14 12.94 1.81
CA PHE A 155 8.38 12.07 2.97
C PHE A 155 9.85 11.76 3.20
N VAL A 156 10.70 11.91 2.18
CA VAL A 156 12.14 11.61 2.28
C VAL A 156 12.80 12.51 3.34
N GLY A 157 13.61 11.91 4.20
CA GLY A 157 14.27 12.58 5.32
C GLY A 157 13.36 12.90 6.52
N LYS A 158 12.09 12.52 6.49
CA LYS A 158 11.21 12.67 7.65
C LYS A 158 11.32 11.46 8.58
N SER A 159 11.12 11.70 9.88
CA SER A 159 11.24 10.72 10.95
C SER A 159 10.17 10.95 12.02
N GLY A 160 10.07 10.00 12.98
CA GLY A 160 9.17 10.05 14.12
C GLY A 160 7.78 9.47 13.78
N ALA A 161 7.53 8.28 14.30
CA ALA A 161 6.24 7.59 14.12
C ALA A 161 5.07 8.42 14.65
N GLY A 162 3.97 8.47 13.88
CA GLY A 162 2.76 9.20 14.25
C GLY A 162 2.85 10.74 14.20
N THR A 163 4.01 11.30 13.86
CA THR A 163 4.19 12.77 13.81
C THR A 163 3.79 13.37 12.46
N LEU A 164 3.73 12.55 11.42
CA LEU A 164 3.39 13.03 10.08
C LEU A 164 1.89 13.21 9.94
N ALA A 165 1.46 14.44 9.59
CA ALA A 165 0.06 14.78 9.46
C ALA A 165 -0.18 15.73 8.28
N VAL A 166 -1.20 15.40 7.48
CA VAL A 166 -1.62 16.23 6.33
C VAL A 166 -2.14 17.58 6.84
N LYS A 167 -1.73 18.65 6.20
CA LYS A 167 -1.95 20.07 6.55
C LYS A 167 -1.13 20.58 7.74
N GLN A 168 -0.23 19.80 8.29
CA GLN A 168 0.73 20.25 9.31
C GLN A 168 2.15 20.24 8.72
N ASN A 169 2.67 19.06 8.42
CA ASN A 169 4.00 18.86 7.87
C ASN A 169 4.03 18.02 6.59
N ILE A 170 2.84 17.63 6.10
CA ILE A 170 2.61 16.94 4.83
C ILE A 170 1.60 17.73 4.01
N ASP A 171 1.98 18.10 2.78
CA ASP A 171 1.11 18.79 1.84
C ASP A 171 0.25 17.83 1.05
N ALA A 172 -1.03 18.15 0.93
CA ALA A 172 -1.94 17.35 0.12
C ALA A 172 -1.88 17.73 -1.36
N VAL A 173 -2.01 16.76 -2.23
CA VAL A 173 -2.31 17.03 -3.64
C VAL A 173 -3.74 17.54 -3.75
N THR A 174 -3.95 18.61 -4.50
CA THR A 174 -5.26 19.23 -4.68
C THR A 174 -6.29 18.21 -5.21
N GLY A 175 -7.39 18.07 -4.48
CA GLY A 175 -8.46 17.10 -4.78
C GLY A 175 -8.20 15.67 -4.28
N ALA A 176 -6.98 15.35 -3.79
CA ALA A 176 -6.59 14.01 -3.36
C ALA A 176 -6.19 13.92 -1.87
N THR A 177 -6.74 14.78 -1.03
CA THR A 177 -6.40 14.85 0.42
C THR A 177 -6.59 13.51 1.14
N VAL A 178 -7.62 12.73 0.80
CA VAL A 178 -7.88 11.43 1.45
C VAL A 178 -6.82 10.41 1.05
N SER A 179 -6.44 10.37 -0.23
CA SER A 179 -5.35 9.51 -0.73
C SER A 179 -4.00 9.90 -0.11
N THR A 180 -3.71 11.21 0.02
CA THR A 180 -2.51 11.70 0.72
C THR A 180 -2.51 11.26 2.19
N LYS A 181 -3.65 11.34 2.89
CA LYS A 181 -3.77 10.81 4.26
C LYS A 181 -3.51 9.31 4.34
N GLY A 182 -3.97 8.55 3.35
CA GLY A 182 -3.71 7.11 3.26
C GLY A 182 -2.21 6.80 3.17
N VAL A 183 -1.49 7.51 2.30
CA VAL A 183 -0.02 7.38 2.20
C VAL A 183 0.66 7.80 3.51
N THR A 184 0.24 8.93 4.10
CA THR A 184 0.81 9.42 5.38
C THR A 184 0.65 8.38 6.50
N LYS A 185 -0.50 7.71 6.60
CA LYS A 185 -0.70 6.61 7.57
C LYS A 185 0.24 5.43 7.30
N GLY A 186 0.41 5.06 6.03
CA GLY A 186 1.33 3.99 5.65
C GLY A 186 2.78 4.32 6.01
N VAL A 187 3.22 5.56 5.81
CA VAL A 187 4.56 6.01 6.19
C VAL A 187 4.73 6.04 7.72
N ASN A 188 3.76 6.56 8.47
CA ASN A 188 3.79 6.51 9.94
C ASN A 188 3.86 5.06 10.46
N ALA A 189 3.11 4.14 9.83
CA ALA A 189 3.13 2.73 10.19
C ALA A 189 4.50 2.08 9.95
N ALA A 190 5.18 2.45 8.85
CA ALA A 190 6.52 1.97 8.57
C ALA A 190 7.55 2.52 9.58
N LEU A 191 7.45 3.80 9.93
CA LEU A 191 8.29 4.41 10.97
C LEU A 191 8.08 3.76 12.33
N ALA A 192 6.82 3.50 12.73
CA ALA A 192 6.52 2.79 13.97
C ALA A 192 7.06 1.36 13.97
N ALA A 193 6.98 0.67 12.84
CA ALA A 193 7.59 -0.65 12.70
C ALA A 193 9.12 -0.59 12.81
N ALA A 194 9.76 0.42 12.21
CA ALA A 194 11.21 0.62 12.32
C ALA A 194 11.65 0.93 13.76
N GLU A 195 10.92 1.78 14.47
CA GLU A 195 11.17 2.08 15.90
C GLU A 195 11.04 0.84 16.78
N ALA A 196 10.09 -0.06 16.49
CA ALA A 196 9.89 -1.30 17.24
C ALA A 196 10.89 -2.41 16.87
N MET A 197 11.67 -2.25 15.79
CA MET A 197 12.75 -3.19 15.39
C MET A 197 14.11 -2.85 15.99
N ASN A 198 14.29 -1.61 16.47
CA ASN A 198 15.51 -1.11 17.10
C ASN A 198 15.46 -1.29 18.63
#